data_d25cfa80f3468288a65fc7f81632f628
#
_entry.id   d25cfa80f3468288a65fc7f81632f628
#
_cell.length_a   1.000
_cell.length_b   1.000
_cell.length_c   1.000
_cell.angle_alpha   90.00
_cell.angle_beta   90.00
_cell.angle_gamma   90.00
#
_symmetry.space_group_name_H-M   'P 1'
#
loop_
_entity.id
_entity.type
_entity.pdbx_description
1 polymer ?
#
loop_
_entity_poly.entity_id
_entity_poly.type
_entity_poly.pdbx_seq_one_letter_code
_entity_poly.pdbx_strand_id
1 'polypeptide(L)'
;MMSKKQKTIQKEVSLTGVGLHTGNDVKMTFKPAPENHGFAFKRVDLEGCPTIEARAEFVVNTQRGTNLEKNGVFIQTSEHVLAAAVGLDIDNLIIEINASEPPIMDGSSKFFVKALEKAGITELDAEIEEYIVKEIISYKDDFTGSEIILMPSDEYQITTMVDFGTKILGTQNATLDNILDFKNEIADRKSVV
;
A
#
# COMPACT_ATOMS: atom_id res chain seq x y z
N MET A 1 18.04 -2.43 10.29
CA MET A 1 17.15 -3.12 11.25
C MET A 1 15.92 -2.25 11.40
N MET A 2 14.73 -2.77 11.16
CA MET A 2 13.48 -2.04 11.40
C MET A 2 13.36 -1.68 12.88
N SER A 3 12.68 -0.57 13.18
CA SER A 3 12.31 -0.24 14.56
C SER A 3 11.41 -1.35 15.13
N LYS A 4 11.56 -1.66 16.42
CA LYS A 4 10.62 -2.54 17.13
C LYS A 4 9.35 -1.79 17.59
N LYS A 5 9.34 -0.47 17.46
CA LYS A 5 8.22 0.40 17.82
C LYS A 5 7.37 0.70 16.60
N GLN A 6 6.06 0.68 16.79
CA GLN A 6 5.13 1.15 15.75
C GLN A 6 5.35 2.62 15.43
N LYS A 7 5.06 2.99 14.18
CA LYS A 7 5.25 4.35 13.68
C LYS A 7 3.98 4.92 13.07
N THR A 8 3.88 6.25 13.15
CA THR A 8 2.90 7.06 12.45
C THR A 8 3.58 8.34 11.95
N ILE A 9 2.81 9.23 11.32
CA ILE A 9 3.30 10.56 10.91
C ILE A 9 3.13 11.60 12.03
N GLN A 10 3.98 12.63 12.04
CA GLN A 10 3.94 13.69 13.09
C GLN A 10 2.81 14.70 12.88
N LYS A 11 2.49 15.01 11.61
CA LYS A 11 1.47 16.00 11.25
C LYS A 11 0.74 15.58 9.98
N GLU A 12 -0.47 16.10 9.79
CA GLU A 12 -1.22 15.87 8.57
C GLU A 12 -0.56 16.50 7.34
N VAL A 13 -0.76 15.84 6.20
CA VAL A 13 -0.32 16.32 4.89
C VAL A 13 -1.34 15.93 3.83
N SER A 14 -1.63 16.86 2.92
CA SER A 14 -2.60 16.64 1.84
C SER A 14 -1.92 16.61 0.47
N LEU A 15 -2.53 15.84 -0.41
CA LEU A 15 -2.25 15.75 -1.83
C LEU A 15 -3.55 16.00 -2.60
N THR A 16 -3.44 16.62 -3.79
CA THR A 16 -4.55 16.77 -4.72
C THR A 16 -4.13 16.26 -6.09
N GLY A 17 -5.07 15.73 -6.84
CA GLY A 17 -4.85 15.21 -8.18
C GLY A 17 -6.13 14.62 -8.74
N VAL A 18 -6.01 13.76 -9.74
CA VAL A 18 -7.15 13.16 -10.45
C VAL A 18 -7.08 11.64 -10.30
N GLY A 19 -8.22 10.99 -10.09
CA GLY A 19 -8.34 9.53 -10.11
C GLY A 19 -8.12 8.96 -11.51
N LEU A 20 -7.39 7.86 -11.63
CA LEU A 20 -7.04 7.24 -12.91
C LEU A 20 -8.27 6.74 -13.68
N HIS A 21 -9.13 6.00 -12.99
CA HIS A 21 -10.30 5.36 -13.61
C HIS A 21 -11.55 6.23 -13.51
N THR A 22 -11.67 7.02 -12.46
CA THR A 22 -12.85 7.85 -12.21
C THR A 22 -12.79 9.22 -12.88
N GLY A 23 -11.59 9.74 -13.12
CA GLY A 23 -11.40 11.11 -13.64
C GLY A 23 -11.81 12.21 -12.66
N ASN A 24 -12.16 11.87 -11.42
CA ASN A 24 -12.60 12.82 -10.42
C ASN A 24 -11.44 13.61 -9.82
N ASP A 25 -11.68 14.86 -9.45
CA ASP A 25 -10.76 15.63 -8.62
C ASP A 25 -10.73 15.05 -7.21
N VAL A 26 -9.54 14.71 -6.76
CA VAL A 26 -9.32 14.04 -5.47
C VAL A 26 -8.46 14.91 -4.56
N LYS A 27 -8.94 15.09 -3.34
CA LYS A 27 -8.13 15.55 -2.20
C LYS A 27 -7.98 14.39 -1.23
N MET A 28 -6.75 14.00 -0.99
CA MET A 28 -6.39 12.96 -0.03
C MET A 28 -5.49 13.54 1.06
N THR A 29 -5.77 13.21 2.32
CA THR A 29 -5.03 13.71 3.48
C THR A 29 -4.58 12.55 4.34
N PHE A 30 -3.28 12.42 4.53
CA PHE A 30 -2.70 11.54 5.52
C PHE A 30 -2.75 12.20 6.89
N LYS A 31 -3.20 11.45 7.90
CA LYS A 31 -3.27 11.91 9.29
C LYS A 31 -2.61 10.90 10.22
N PRO A 32 -2.01 11.37 11.33
CA PRO A 32 -1.52 10.48 12.37
C PRO A 32 -2.63 9.54 12.86
N ALA A 33 -2.27 8.31 13.15
CA ALA A 33 -3.16 7.33 13.77
C ALA A 33 -2.57 6.82 15.09
N PRO A 34 -3.40 6.41 16.04
CA PRO A 34 -2.92 5.84 17.31
C PRO A 34 -2.31 4.46 17.10
N GLU A 35 -1.73 3.91 18.15
CA GLU A 35 -1.20 2.57 18.23
C GLU A 35 -2.24 1.51 17.83
N ASN A 36 -1.79 0.47 17.14
CA ASN A 36 -2.61 -0.67 16.72
C ASN A 36 -3.77 -0.30 15.79
N HIS A 37 -3.72 0.89 15.17
CA HIS A 37 -4.75 1.33 14.24
C HIS A 37 -4.62 0.66 12.87
N GLY A 38 -3.39 0.41 12.43
CA GLY A 38 -3.12 0.00 11.06
C GLY A 38 -3.41 1.12 10.04
N PHE A 39 -3.62 0.74 8.78
CA PHE A 39 -4.02 1.68 7.73
C PHE A 39 -5.52 1.65 7.52
N ALA A 40 -6.15 2.82 7.44
CA ALA A 40 -7.57 2.92 7.14
C ALA A 40 -7.89 4.10 6.23
N PHE A 41 -8.71 3.86 5.22
CA PHE A 41 -9.27 4.89 4.34
C PHE A 41 -10.59 5.39 4.92
N LYS A 42 -10.75 6.72 5.02
CA LYS A 42 -11.95 7.38 5.49
C LYS A 42 -12.56 8.23 4.38
N ARG A 43 -13.76 7.86 3.93
CA ARG A 43 -14.51 8.55 2.87
C ARG A 43 -15.22 9.77 3.42
N VAL A 44 -14.57 10.93 3.33
CA VAL A 44 -15.09 12.20 3.87
C VAL A 44 -16.14 12.86 2.99
N ASP A 45 -16.37 12.35 1.79
CA ASP A 45 -17.42 12.76 0.85
C ASP A 45 -18.76 12.06 1.09
N LEU A 46 -18.79 11.01 1.90
CA LEU A 46 -19.99 10.24 2.22
C LEU A 46 -20.54 10.60 3.60
N GLU A 47 -21.86 10.50 3.74
CA GLU A 47 -22.53 10.71 5.03
C GLU A 47 -21.98 9.74 6.08
N GLY A 48 -21.71 10.27 7.29
CA GLY A 48 -21.11 9.49 8.38
C GLY A 48 -19.63 9.21 8.22
N CYS A 49 -18.99 9.65 7.12
CA CYS A 49 -17.56 9.48 6.88
C CYS A 49 -17.08 8.04 7.15
N PRO A 50 -17.64 7.03 6.47
CA PRO A 50 -17.31 5.63 6.72
C PRO A 50 -15.83 5.33 6.51
N THR A 51 -15.32 4.35 7.27
CA THR A 51 -13.92 3.92 7.26
C THR A 51 -13.81 2.49 6.77
N ILE A 52 -12.79 2.22 5.95
CA ILE A 52 -12.42 0.90 5.46
C ILE A 52 -10.98 0.66 5.87
N GLU A 53 -10.74 -0.35 6.70
CA GLU A 53 -9.40 -0.78 7.05
C GLU A 53 -8.72 -1.43 5.83
N ALA A 54 -7.44 -1.15 5.62
CA ALA A 54 -6.66 -1.75 4.53
C ALA A 54 -6.20 -3.17 4.92
N ARG A 55 -7.15 -4.12 4.90
CA ARG A 55 -6.96 -5.52 5.27
C ARG A 55 -7.32 -6.44 4.12
N ALA A 56 -6.65 -7.58 4.03
CA ALA A 56 -6.85 -8.54 2.94
C ALA A 56 -8.31 -9.02 2.82
N GLU A 57 -9.02 -9.18 3.95
CA GLU A 57 -10.42 -9.61 3.96
C GLU A 57 -11.39 -8.61 3.30
N PHE A 58 -10.99 -7.35 3.12
CA PHE A 58 -11.79 -6.34 2.41
C PHE A 58 -11.41 -6.16 0.95
N VAL A 59 -10.43 -6.92 0.45
CA VAL A 59 -10.09 -6.93 -0.98
C VAL A 59 -11.15 -7.69 -1.75
N VAL A 60 -11.86 -7.00 -2.65
CA VAL A 60 -12.97 -7.59 -3.43
C VAL A 60 -12.61 -7.80 -4.89
N ASN A 61 -11.62 -7.07 -5.40
CA ASN A 61 -11.22 -7.15 -6.79
C ASN A 61 -9.76 -6.66 -6.94
N THR A 62 -9.00 -7.35 -7.79
CA THR A 62 -7.61 -6.99 -8.14
C THR A 62 -7.44 -6.69 -9.63
N GLN A 63 -8.53 -6.55 -10.39
CA GLN A 63 -8.47 -6.13 -11.79
C GLN A 63 -8.13 -4.64 -11.88
N ARG A 64 -7.01 -4.32 -12.53
CA ARG A 64 -6.49 -2.96 -12.73
C ARG A 64 -6.18 -2.17 -11.44
N GLY A 65 -6.05 -2.83 -10.30
CA GLY A 65 -5.72 -2.20 -9.02
C GLY A 65 -6.28 -2.98 -7.84
N THR A 66 -5.78 -2.71 -6.65
CA THR A 66 -6.27 -3.33 -5.40
C THR A 66 -7.48 -2.54 -4.89
N ASN A 67 -8.65 -3.17 -4.96
CA ASN A 67 -9.92 -2.56 -4.59
C ASN A 67 -10.42 -3.10 -3.25
N LEU A 68 -10.70 -2.20 -2.32
CA LEU A 68 -11.24 -2.50 -1.00
C LEU A 68 -12.73 -2.18 -0.95
N GLU A 69 -13.50 -3.00 -0.26
CA GLU A 69 -14.93 -2.75 -0.01
C GLU A 69 -15.33 -3.18 1.39
N LYS A 70 -16.12 -2.33 2.04
CA LYS A 70 -16.75 -2.63 3.32
C LYS A 70 -18.12 -1.95 3.39
N ASN A 71 -19.19 -2.74 3.58
CA ASN A 71 -20.56 -2.24 3.73
C ASN A 71 -21.04 -1.33 2.58
N GLY A 72 -20.67 -1.65 1.33
CA GLY A 72 -21.04 -0.87 0.14
C GLY A 72 -20.19 0.36 -0.09
N VAL A 73 -19.15 0.58 0.71
CA VAL A 73 -18.19 1.67 0.53
C VAL A 73 -16.92 1.13 -0.13
N PHE A 74 -16.43 1.81 -1.16
CA PHE A 74 -15.31 1.36 -1.99
C PHE A 74 -14.12 2.32 -1.94
N ILE A 75 -12.91 1.71 -1.98
CA ILE A 75 -11.65 2.38 -2.32
C ILE A 75 -10.99 1.57 -3.44
N GLN A 76 -10.71 2.20 -4.57
CA GLN A 76 -10.05 1.60 -5.72
C GLN A 76 -8.57 2.01 -5.75
N THR A 77 -7.73 1.23 -6.45
CA THR A 77 -6.33 1.59 -6.74
C THR A 77 -5.54 2.01 -5.48
N SER A 78 -5.70 1.26 -4.38
CA SER A 78 -5.11 1.58 -3.06
C SER A 78 -3.62 1.24 -2.96
N GLU A 79 -3.08 0.40 -3.83
CA GLU A 79 -1.76 -0.21 -3.76
C GLU A 79 -0.60 0.80 -3.69
N HIS A 80 -0.64 1.87 -4.47
CA HIS A 80 0.45 2.86 -4.51
C HIS A 80 0.58 3.64 -3.19
N VAL A 81 -0.55 3.93 -2.57
CA VAL A 81 -0.63 4.63 -1.29
C VAL A 81 -0.12 3.73 -0.17
N LEU A 82 -0.60 2.48 -0.14
CA LEU A 82 -0.22 1.50 0.87
C LEU A 82 1.27 1.12 0.75
N ALA A 83 1.76 0.93 -0.49
CA ALA A 83 3.17 0.67 -0.74
C ALA A 83 4.07 1.81 -0.23
N ALA A 84 3.66 3.07 -0.41
CA ALA A 84 4.41 4.22 0.11
C ALA A 84 4.48 4.23 1.64
N ALA A 85 3.40 3.90 2.33
CA ALA A 85 3.36 3.84 3.79
C ALA A 85 4.24 2.71 4.33
N VAL A 86 4.09 1.49 3.80
CA VAL A 86 4.89 0.32 4.19
C VAL A 86 6.37 0.52 3.85
N GLY A 87 6.68 1.07 2.68
CA GLY A 87 8.05 1.34 2.24
C GLY A 87 8.78 2.42 3.05
N LEU A 88 8.04 3.19 3.86
CA LEU A 88 8.60 4.14 4.84
C LEU A 88 8.54 3.62 6.28
N ASP A 89 8.27 2.34 6.47
CA ASP A 89 8.19 1.69 7.79
C ASP A 89 7.16 2.39 8.71
N ILE A 90 6.00 2.76 8.14
CA ILE A 90 4.86 3.32 8.86
C ILE A 90 3.86 2.20 9.13
N ASP A 91 3.33 2.13 10.33
CA ASP A 91 2.39 1.07 10.76
C ASP A 91 0.96 1.58 10.89
N ASN A 92 0.78 2.85 11.25
CA ASN A 92 -0.52 3.40 11.60
C ASN A 92 -0.78 4.71 10.85
N LEU A 93 -1.89 4.77 10.08
CA LEU A 93 -2.22 5.92 9.25
C LEU A 93 -3.72 6.00 8.98
N ILE A 94 -4.31 7.19 9.18
CA ILE A 94 -5.64 7.50 8.67
C ILE A 94 -5.48 8.22 7.34
N ILE A 95 -6.19 7.74 6.31
CA ILE A 95 -6.14 8.27 4.95
C ILE A 95 -7.54 8.83 4.63
N GLU A 96 -7.75 10.12 4.87
CA GLU A 96 -9.01 10.78 4.49
C GLU A 96 -9.01 11.06 2.99
N ILE A 97 -10.12 10.77 2.34
CA ILE A 97 -10.28 10.93 0.89
C ILE A 97 -11.70 11.34 0.54
N ASN A 98 -11.85 12.27 -0.41
CA ASN A 98 -13.15 12.78 -0.87
C ASN A 98 -13.65 12.10 -2.16
N ALA A 99 -13.12 10.93 -2.49
CA ALA A 99 -13.48 10.15 -3.68
C ALA A 99 -13.25 8.66 -3.42
N SER A 100 -13.71 7.81 -4.34
CA SER A 100 -13.51 6.35 -4.25
C SER A 100 -12.12 5.89 -4.71
N GLU A 101 -11.27 6.78 -5.21
CA GLU A 101 -9.98 6.44 -5.78
C GLU A 101 -8.93 7.47 -5.37
N PRO A 102 -7.73 7.08 -4.88
CA PRO A 102 -6.62 8.00 -4.66
C PRO A 102 -6.19 8.72 -5.93
N PRO A 103 -5.58 9.91 -5.82
CA PRO A 103 -5.06 10.60 -6.98
C PRO A 103 -3.91 9.80 -7.58
N ILE A 104 -3.94 9.54 -8.88
CA ILE A 104 -2.93 8.70 -9.56
C ILE A 104 -1.54 9.33 -9.59
N MET A 105 -1.46 10.65 -9.45
CA MET A 105 -0.22 11.42 -9.54
C MET A 105 0.49 11.19 -10.88
N ASP A 106 1.71 10.61 -10.83
CA ASP A 106 2.47 10.25 -12.03
C ASP A 106 2.46 8.74 -12.32
N GLY A 107 1.60 7.99 -11.61
CA GLY A 107 1.50 6.53 -11.71
C GLY A 107 2.52 5.78 -10.86
N SER A 108 3.19 6.45 -9.93
CA SER A 108 4.14 5.85 -9.00
C SER A 108 3.81 6.18 -7.54
N SER A 109 4.48 5.54 -6.59
CA SER A 109 4.36 5.83 -5.14
C SER A 109 5.15 7.07 -4.71
N LYS A 110 5.97 7.64 -5.56
CA LYS A 110 6.94 8.71 -5.27
C LYS A 110 6.35 9.96 -4.61
N PHE A 111 5.17 10.40 -5.06
CA PHE A 111 4.53 11.60 -4.49
C PHE A 111 3.96 11.34 -3.11
N PHE A 112 3.45 10.15 -2.86
CA PHE A 112 2.98 9.73 -1.54
C PHE A 112 4.15 9.61 -0.57
N VAL A 113 5.27 9.00 -0.97
CA VAL A 113 6.52 8.94 -0.21
C VAL A 113 6.97 10.35 0.19
N LYS A 114 7.08 11.28 -0.77
CA LYS A 114 7.48 12.67 -0.49
C LYS A 114 6.54 13.38 0.47
N ALA A 115 5.23 13.13 0.38
CA ALA A 115 4.26 13.74 1.28
C ALA A 115 4.41 13.19 2.70
N LEU A 116 4.53 11.88 2.85
CA LEU A 116 4.73 11.23 4.15
C LEU A 116 6.05 11.65 4.81
N GLU A 117 7.14 11.74 4.06
CA GLU A 117 8.41 12.28 4.56
C GLU A 117 8.28 13.74 5.05
N LYS A 118 7.57 14.58 4.27
CA LYS A 118 7.31 15.98 4.67
C LYS A 118 6.45 16.07 5.94
N ALA A 119 5.57 15.09 6.16
CA ALA A 119 4.78 15.00 7.39
C ALA A 119 5.65 14.66 8.60
N GLY A 120 6.83 14.07 8.37
CA GLY A 120 7.71 13.54 9.42
C GLY A 120 7.14 12.23 9.98
N ILE A 121 8.02 11.32 10.39
CA ILE A 121 7.66 10.03 10.97
C ILE A 121 8.04 10.06 12.45
N THR A 122 7.23 9.43 13.30
CA THR A 122 7.46 9.34 14.74
C THR A 122 7.11 7.95 15.25
N GLU A 123 7.85 7.48 16.24
CA GLU A 123 7.56 6.25 16.95
C GLU A 123 6.42 6.46 17.94
N LEU A 124 5.65 5.40 18.14
CA LEU A 124 4.60 5.24 19.14
C LEU A 124 5.13 4.36 20.29
N ASP A 125 4.40 4.25 21.38
CA ASP A 125 4.86 3.45 22.52
C ASP A 125 4.68 1.93 22.33
N ALA A 126 3.70 1.53 21.50
CA ALA A 126 3.46 0.11 21.21
C ALA A 126 4.58 -0.54 20.38
N GLU A 127 4.85 -1.79 20.65
CA GLU A 127 5.74 -2.61 19.84
C GLU A 127 5.02 -3.14 18.60
N ILE A 128 5.79 -3.43 17.54
CA ILE A 128 5.28 -4.09 16.35
C ILE A 128 4.99 -5.55 16.67
N GLU A 129 3.84 -6.04 16.25
CA GLU A 129 3.54 -7.48 16.26
C GLU A 129 4.10 -8.10 14.98
N GLU A 130 5.16 -8.91 15.10
CA GLU A 130 5.82 -9.54 13.96
C GLU A 130 5.26 -10.94 13.70
N TYR A 131 4.91 -11.20 12.44
CA TYR A 131 4.63 -12.55 11.98
C TYR A 131 5.90 -13.18 11.41
N ILE A 132 6.43 -14.17 12.12
CA ILE A 132 7.66 -14.88 11.73
C ILE A 132 7.29 -16.13 10.93
N VAL A 133 7.73 -16.16 9.66
CA VAL A 133 7.59 -17.34 8.80
C VAL A 133 8.60 -18.39 9.23
N LYS A 134 8.13 -19.54 9.72
CA LYS A 134 8.99 -20.63 10.26
C LYS A 134 9.26 -21.75 9.26
N GLU A 135 8.42 -21.90 8.27
CA GLU A 135 8.52 -22.92 7.23
C GLU A 135 8.06 -22.36 5.88
N ILE A 136 8.39 -23.04 4.79
CA ILE A 136 7.94 -22.63 3.47
C ILE A 136 6.43 -22.84 3.36
N ILE A 137 5.71 -21.77 3.04
CA ILE A 137 4.26 -21.81 2.79
C ILE A 137 4.05 -21.37 1.34
N SER A 138 3.33 -22.17 0.55
CA SER A 138 2.97 -21.80 -0.80
C SER A 138 1.47 -21.85 -1.01
N TYR A 139 0.97 -20.94 -1.81
CA TYR A 139 -0.40 -20.93 -2.30
C TYR A 139 -0.39 -20.72 -3.81
N LYS A 140 -1.11 -21.56 -4.54
CA LYS A 140 -1.29 -21.45 -5.97
C LYS A 140 -2.76 -21.30 -6.30
N ASP A 141 -3.08 -20.32 -7.11
CA ASP A 141 -4.41 -20.16 -7.69
C ASP A 141 -4.50 -21.04 -8.96
N ASP A 142 -5.33 -22.06 -8.91
CA ASP A 142 -5.51 -23.00 -10.03
C ASP A 142 -6.15 -22.35 -11.27
N PHE A 143 -6.86 -21.24 -11.11
CA PHE A 143 -7.52 -20.55 -12.22
C PHE A 143 -6.57 -19.63 -12.98
N THR A 144 -5.80 -18.81 -12.27
CA THR A 144 -4.84 -17.86 -12.87
C THR A 144 -3.46 -18.46 -13.06
N GLY A 145 -3.12 -19.52 -12.31
CA GLY A 145 -1.79 -20.09 -12.23
C GLY A 145 -0.81 -19.24 -11.41
N SER A 146 -1.29 -18.15 -10.79
CA SER A 146 -0.47 -17.31 -9.93
C SER A 146 -0.08 -18.06 -8.66
N GLU A 147 1.15 -17.84 -8.19
CA GLU A 147 1.68 -18.51 -7.00
C GLU A 147 2.31 -17.49 -6.06
N ILE A 148 2.06 -17.65 -4.77
CA ILE A 148 2.70 -16.89 -3.68
C ILE A 148 3.45 -17.87 -2.80
N ILE A 149 4.74 -17.60 -2.55
CA ILE A 149 5.58 -18.41 -1.69
C ILE A 149 6.14 -17.54 -0.57
N LEU A 150 5.90 -17.95 0.67
CA LEU A 150 6.52 -17.36 1.85
C LEU A 150 7.66 -18.27 2.30
N MET A 151 8.83 -17.69 2.53
CA MET A 151 10.02 -18.42 2.98
C MET A 151 10.59 -17.80 4.25
N PRO A 152 11.15 -18.60 5.18
CA PRO A 152 11.90 -18.06 6.30
C PRO A 152 13.04 -17.17 5.83
N SER A 153 13.16 -15.98 6.42
CA SER A 153 14.26 -15.03 6.16
C SER A 153 14.47 -14.16 7.40
N ASP A 154 15.69 -13.66 7.57
CA ASP A 154 16.02 -12.70 8.62
C ASP A 154 15.67 -11.26 8.26
N GLU A 155 15.33 -11.02 6.97
CA GLU A 155 14.96 -9.71 6.43
C GLU A 155 13.63 -9.81 5.66
N TYR A 156 12.90 -8.70 5.64
CA TYR A 156 11.69 -8.61 4.81
C TYR A 156 12.07 -8.31 3.36
N GLN A 157 12.02 -9.33 2.52
CA GLN A 157 12.37 -9.29 1.10
C GLN A 157 11.16 -9.61 0.24
N ILE A 158 11.09 -9.00 -0.94
CA ILE A 158 10.05 -9.27 -1.92
C ILE A 158 10.71 -9.59 -3.26
N THR A 159 10.38 -10.74 -3.84
CA THR A 159 10.71 -11.06 -5.24
C THR A 159 9.42 -11.26 -6.02
N THR A 160 9.29 -10.55 -7.13
CA THR A 160 8.16 -10.69 -8.05
C THR A 160 8.65 -11.22 -9.38
N MET A 161 7.94 -12.19 -9.96
CA MET A 161 8.16 -12.71 -11.30
C MET A 161 6.87 -12.64 -12.08
N VAL A 162 6.93 -12.11 -13.30
CA VAL A 162 5.79 -12.03 -14.23
C VAL A 162 6.17 -12.66 -15.54
N ASP A 163 5.40 -13.65 -15.98
CA ASP A 163 5.46 -14.18 -17.33
C ASP A 163 4.37 -13.52 -18.18
N PHE A 164 4.79 -12.73 -19.16
CA PHE A 164 3.87 -12.03 -20.05
C PHE A 164 3.30 -12.91 -21.15
N GLY A 165 3.69 -14.18 -21.23
CA GLY A 165 3.22 -15.13 -22.25
C GLY A 165 3.59 -14.75 -23.69
N THR A 166 4.52 -13.81 -23.89
CA THR A 166 4.94 -13.33 -25.20
C THR A 166 6.44 -13.53 -25.42
N LYS A 167 6.85 -13.81 -26.67
CA LYS A 167 8.27 -13.95 -27.00
C LYS A 167 9.07 -12.65 -26.85
N ILE A 168 8.41 -11.49 -26.92
CA ILE A 168 9.07 -10.18 -26.87
C ILE A 168 9.37 -9.79 -25.42
N LEU A 169 8.39 -9.92 -24.51
CA LEU A 169 8.53 -9.55 -23.10
C LEU A 169 9.09 -10.71 -22.26
N GLY A 170 8.74 -11.94 -22.61
CA GLY A 170 9.19 -13.14 -21.89
C GLY A 170 8.79 -13.10 -20.41
N THR A 171 9.65 -13.68 -19.58
CA THR A 171 9.53 -13.63 -18.12
C THR A 171 10.43 -12.53 -17.57
N GLN A 172 9.91 -11.70 -16.70
CA GLN A 172 10.65 -10.65 -16.02
C GLN A 172 10.54 -10.84 -14.52
N ASN A 173 11.57 -10.41 -13.79
CA ASN A 173 11.60 -10.45 -12.34
C ASN A 173 12.14 -9.14 -11.77
N ALA A 174 11.78 -8.86 -10.51
CA ALA A 174 12.35 -7.80 -9.72
C ALA A 174 12.43 -8.26 -8.27
N THR A 175 13.49 -7.87 -7.58
CA THR A 175 13.70 -8.16 -6.17
C THR A 175 13.95 -6.86 -5.42
N LEU A 176 13.32 -6.73 -4.27
CA LEU A 176 13.63 -5.74 -3.24
C LEU A 176 14.20 -6.50 -2.05
N ASP A 177 15.51 -6.39 -1.86
CA ASP A 177 16.23 -7.16 -0.84
C ASP A 177 15.98 -6.67 0.58
N ASN A 178 15.63 -5.39 0.73
CA ASN A 178 15.23 -4.80 2.00
C ASN A 178 14.13 -3.78 1.77
N ILE A 179 13.03 -3.89 2.51
CA ILE A 179 11.89 -2.96 2.36
C ILE A 179 12.29 -1.50 2.61
N LEU A 180 13.31 -1.24 3.41
CA LEU A 180 13.81 0.11 3.68
C LEU A 180 14.43 0.78 2.43
N ASP A 181 14.81 0.00 1.41
CA ASP A 181 15.31 0.51 0.14
C ASP A 181 14.18 0.86 -0.84
N PHE A 182 12.92 0.59 -0.48
CA PHE A 182 11.74 0.87 -1.30
C PHE A 182 11.75 2.28 -1.89
N LYS A 183 12.05 3.28 -1.08
CA LYS A 183 12.08 4.69 -1.49
C LYS A 183 13.02 4.93 -2.67
N ASN A 184 14.19 4.30 -2.66
CA ASN A 184 15.27 4.55 -3.63
C ASN A 184 15.15 3.65 -4.87
N GLU A 185 14.58 2.44 -4.72
CA GLU A 185 14.59 1.43 -5.76
C GLU A 185 13.24 1.23 -6.44
N ILE A 186 12.13 1.41 -5.70
CA ILE A 186 10.79 1.05 -6.17
C ILE A 186 9.87 2.26 -6.28
N ALA A 187 9.95 3.24 -5.36
CA ALA A 187 8.94 4.30 -5.22
C ALA A 187 8.66 5.11 -6.50
N ASP A 188 9.63 5.24 -7.41
CA ASP A 188 9.47 5.94 -8.68
C ASP A 188 9.11 5.02 -9.87
N ARG A 189 8.94 3.72 -9.64
CA ARG A 189 8.48 2.77 -10.66
C ARG A 189 6.99 3.00 -10.93
N LYS A 190 6.65 3.12 -12.21
CA LYS A 190 5.29 3.41 -12.65
C LYS A 190 4.58 2.12 -13.02
N SER A 191 3.30 2.03 -12.62
CA SER A 191 2.40 1.07 -13.24
C SER A 191 2.12 1.48 -14.67
N VAL A 192 2.19 0.53 -15.58
CA VAL A 192 1.75 0.69 -16.97
C VAL A 192 0.42 -0.05 -17.08
N VAL A 193 -0.64 0.70 -17.31
CA VAL A 193 -2.01 0.20 -17.46
C VAL A 193 -2.35 0.09 -18.94
#